data_d9e6fbfd14bd960bbbdff02a753b8e50
#
_entry.id   d9e6fbfd14bd960bbbdff02a753b8e50
#
_cell.length_a   1.000
_cell.length_b   1.000
_cell.length_c   1.000
_cell.angle_alpha   90.00
_cell.angle_beta   90.00
_cell.angle_gamma   90.00
#
_symmetry.space_group_name_H-M   'P 1'
#
loop_
_entity.id
_entity.type
_entity.pdbx_description
1 polymer ?
#
loop_
_entity_poly.entity_id
_entity_poly.type
_entity_poly.pdbx_seq_one_letter_code
_entity_poly.pdbx_strand_id
1 'polypeptide(L)'
;TGTIRQGFFEGQTNFQIIRNIRGTKAAGYKDGILATTNRNASTVVHTAIQHVSSQARMEVAKANTDIVKEIQMVATLDSKTSQQCRSMDKRRFPVDSGPRPPFHPNCRTTFILLTELSEMFAKGATRASVGADGGQQVSASLDYYHWLQQQPASFQDVAIGPVRAKLFREGGLTVERFAELQLDRNFTPLTLVQMKGLEPLAFERAGLV
;
A
#
# COMPACT_ATOMS: atom_id res chain seq x y z
N THR A 1 -1.96 28.79 17.65
CA THR A 1 -1.90 29.47 18.95
C THR A 1 -0.91 28.81 19.91
N GLY A 2 -0.86 27.48 20.02
CA GLY A 2 0.05 26.78 20.94
C GLY A 2 1.53 27.13 20.74
N THR A 3 2.05 27.03 19.54
CA THR A 3 3.46 27.31 19.20
C THR A 3 3.87 28.76 19.49
N ILE A 4 2.97 29.73 19.25
CA ILE A 4 3.23 31.14 19.54
C ILE A 4 3.33 31.33 21.04
N ARG A 5 2.39 30.78 21.82
CA ARG A 5 2.38 30.84 23.27
C ARG A 5 3.63 30.19 23.85
N GLN A 6 3.97 28.97 23.40
CA GLN A 6 5.15 28.26 23.86
C GLN A 6 6.43 29.03 23.54
N GLY A 7 6.60 29.51 22.30
CA GLY A 7 7.77 30.30 21.93
C GLY A 7 7.93 31.57 22.76
N PHE A 8 6.81 32.22 23.10
CA PHE A 8 6.83 33.39 23.99
C PHE A 8 7.31 33.02 25.40
N PHE A 9 6.80 31.95 25.98
CA PHE A 9 7.22 31.47 27.31
C PHE A 9 8.69 31.01 27.33
N GLU A 10 9.18 30.45 26.22
CA GLU A 10 10.58 30.04 26.07
C GLU A 10 11.53 31.19 25.72
N GLY A 11 11.04 32.43 25.63
CA GLY A 11 11.85 33.60 25.27
C GLY A 11 12.36 33.62 23.85
N GLN A 12 11.68 32.87 22.94
CA GLN A 12 12.04 32.88 21.53
C GLN A 12 11.75 34.24 20.87
N THR A 13 12.61 34.64 19.93
CA THR A 13 12.35 35.82 19.11
C THR A 13 11.20 35.58 18.13
N ASN A 14 10.54 36.69 17.70
CA ASN A 14 9.48 36.57 16.67
C ASN A 14 9.96 35.83 15.42
N PHE A 15 11.22 36.02 15.02
CA PHE A 15 11.81 35.33 13.88
C PHE A 15 11.90 33.81 14.11
N GLN A 16 12.30 33.39 15.31
CA GLN A 16 12.35 31.98 15.67
C GLN A 16 10.94 31.35 15.68
N ILE A 17 9.95 32.02 16.25
CA ILE A 17 8.55 31.58 16.27
C ILE A 17 8.00 31.45 14.84
N ILE A 18 8.22 32.47 13.97
CA ILE A 18 7.80 32.43 12.56
C ILE A 18 8.47 31.26 11.83
N ARG A 19 9.76 31.04 12.06
CA ARG A 19 10.52 29.94 11.46
C ARG A 19 9.94 28.57 11.88
N ASN A 20 9.60 28.38 13.15
CA ASN A 20 9.01 27.13 13.63
C ASN A 20 7.63 26.86 13.00
N ILE A 21 6.85 27.89 12.74
CA ILE A 21 5.54 27.76 12.09
C ILE A 21 5.69 27.49 10.59
N ARG A 22 6.50 28.30 9.91
CA ARG A 22 6.65 28.25 8.44
C ARG A 22 7.59 27.16 7.97
N GLY A 23 8.63 26.85 8.76
CA GLY A 23 9.74 26.01 8.37
C GLY A 23 10.92 26.81 7.80
N THR A 24 12.00 26.10 7.48
CA THR A 24 13.25 26.69 6.97
C THR A 24 13.31 26.65 5.44
N LYS A 25 13.99 27.67 4.84
CA LYS A 25 14.23 27.68 3.39
C LYS A 25 15.13 26.51 2.96
N ALA A 26 16.09 26.14 3.80
CA ALA A 26 16.99 24.99 3.54
C ALA A 26 16.24 23.67 3.38
N ALA A 27 15.15 23.47 4.15
CA ALA A 27 14.27 22.31 4.05
C ALA A 27 13.08 22.54 3.07
N GLY A 28 13.11 23.57 2.24
CA GLY A 28 12.00 23.91 1.35
C GLY A 28 10.68 24.13 2.08
N TYR A 29 10.72 24.63 3.31
CA TYR A 29 9.57 24.88 4.20
C TYR A 29 8.77 23.61 4.57
N LYS A 30 9.37 22.41 4.48
CA LYS A 30 8.71 21.13 4.80
C LYS A 30 8.80 20.73 6.28
N ASP A 31 9.67 21.40 7.04
CA ASP A 31 9.96 21.16 8.46
C ASP A 31 9.13 22.03 9.41
N GLY A 32 8.28 22.91 8.91
CA GLY A 32 7.40 23.77 9.73
C GLY A 32 6.08 23.07 10.12
N ILE A 33 5.48 23.55 11.24
CA ILE A 33 4.20 23.06 11.75
C ILE A 33 3.07 23.19 10.72
N LEU A 34 3.07 24.27 9.93
CA LEU A 34 2.07 24.48 8.89
C LEU A 34 2.13 23.39 7.82
N ALA A 35 3.33 22.99 7.38
CA ALA A 35 3.50 21.91 6.41
C ALA A 35 3.06 20.55 6.99
N THR A 36 3.35 20.29 8.26
CA THR A 36 2.89 19.09 8.98
C THR A 36 1.38 19.06 9.10
N THR A 37 0.75 20.17 9.45
CA THR A 37 -0.72 20.30 9.55
C THR A 37 -1.39 20.05 8.20
N ASN A 38 -0.85 20.62 7.12
CA ASN A 38 -1.37 20.40 5.76
C ASN A 38 -1.26 18.93 5.33
N ARG A 39 -0.12 18.27 5.63
CA ARG A 39 0.04 16.83 5.34
C ARG A 39 -0.97 15.99 6.12
N ASN A 40 -1.18 16.29 7.41
CA ASN A 40 -2.13 15.57 8.24
C ASN A 40 -3.57 15.76 7.74
N ALA A 41 -3.97 16.99 7.42
CA ALA A 41 -5.28 17.28 6.83
C ALA A 41 -5.50 16.53 5.51
N SER A 42 -4.51 16.55 4.62
CA SER A 42 -4.54 15.81 3.35
C SER A 42 -4.71 14.30 3.60
N THR A 43 -3.95 13.73 4.55
CA THR A 43 -4.05 12.31 4.92
C THR A 43 -5.45 11.95 5.42
N VAL A 44 -6.03 12.78 6.30
CA VAL A 44 -7.39 12.56 6.82
C VAL A 44 -8.41 12.58 5.69
N VAL A 45 -8.36 13.59 4.81
CA VAL A 45 -9.30 13.74 3.70
C VAL A 45 -9.19 12.55 2.72
N HIS A 46 -7.98 12.19 2.28
CA HIS A 46 -7.80 11.05 1.37
C HIS A 46 -8.29 9.74 1.98
N THR A 47 -8.00 9.51 3.26
CA THR A 47 -8.44 8.28 3.94
C THR A 47 -9.95 8.25 4.10
N ALA A 48 -10.59 9.39 4.45
CA ALA A 48 -12.03 9.49 4.59
C ALA A 48 -12.76 9.28 3.25
N ILE A 49 -12.29 9.88 2.17
CA ILE A 49 -12.85 9.68 0.83
C ILE A 49 -12.76 8.21 0.42
N GLN A 50 -11.61 7.57 0.63
CA GLN A 50 -11.42 6.16 0.34
C GLN A 50 -12.37 5.28 1.17
N HIS A 51 -12.54 5.60 2.46
CA HIS A 51 -13.46 4.90 3.34
C HIS A 51 -14.92 5.00 2.86
N VAL A 52 -15.41 6.21 2.60
CA VAL A 52 -16.78 6.45 2.10
C VAL A 52 -17.00 5.74 0.76
N SER A 53 -16.05 5.83 -0.17
CA SER A 53 -16.13 5.15 -1.48
C SER A 53 -16.17 3.63 -1.33
N SER A 54 -15.39 3.08 -0.40
CA SER A 54 -15.37 1.65 -0.10
C SER A 54 -16.70 1.20 0.50
N GLN A 55 -17.25 1.94 1.47
CA GLN A 55 -18.54 1.65 2.09
C GLN A 55 -19.69 1.72 1.06
N ALA A 56 -19.75 2.78 0.26
CA ALA A 56 -20.79 2.92 -0.77
C ALA A 56 -20.76 1.73 -1.75
N ARG A 57 -19.58 1.31 -2.19
CA ARG A 57 -19.41 0.14 -3.06
C ARG A 57 -19.83 -1.17 -2.37
N MET A 58 -19.57 -1.31 -1.07
CA MET A 58 -20.04 -2.47 -0.30
C MET A 58 -21.55 -2.51 -0.16
N GLU A 59 -22.22 -1.37 0.05
CA GLU A 59 -23.68 -1.33 0.10
C GLU A 59 -24.31 -1.75 -1.25
N VAL A 60 -23.71 -1.33 -2.37
CA VAL A 60 -24.11 -1.83 -3.71
C VAL A 60 -23.93 -3.35 -3.80
N ALA A 61 -22.80 -3.90 -3.34
CA ALA A 61 -22.54 -5.35 -3.36
C ALA A 61 -23.58 -6.11 -2.53
N LYS A 62 -23.87 -5.64 -1.31
CA LYS A 62 -24.85 -6.25 -0.41
C LYS A 62 -26.29 -6.19 -0.94
N ALA A 63 -26.64 -5.10 -1.62
CA ALA A 63 -27.97 -4.94 -2.25
C ALA A 63 -28.16 -5.82 -3.49
N ASN A 64 -27.09 -6.42 -4.02
CA ASN A 64 -27.10 -7.22 -5.25
C ASN A 64 -26.41 -8.59 -5.05
N THR A 65 -26.64 -9.25 -3.93
CA THR A 65 -26.02 -10.55 -3.60
C THR A 65 -26.54 -11.70 -4.46
N ASP A 66 -27.61 -11.50 -5.21
CA ASP A 66 -28.10 -12.40 -6.23
C ASP A 66 -27.09 -12.56 -7.39
N ILE A 67 -26.41 -11.47 -7.79
CA ILE A 67 -25.44 -11.44 -8.90
C ILE A 67 -24.00 -11.24 -8.44
N VAL A 68 -23.76 -10.56 -7.32
CA VAL A 68 -22.41 -10.34 -6.75
C VAL A 68 -22.13 -11.32 -5.64
N LYS A 69 -21.23 -12.28 -5.86
CA LYS A 69 -20.88 -13.30 -4.85
C LYS A 69 -19.60 -12.94 -4.08
N GLU A 70 -18.66 -12.33 -4.74
CA GLU A 70 -17.35 -12.02 -4.20
C GLU A 70 -16.90 -10.62 -4.59
N ILE A 71 -15.92 -10.14 -3.86
CA ILE A 71 -15.13 -8.97 -4.23
C ILE A 71 -13.69 -9.39 -4.46
N GLN A 72 -12.99 -8.69 -5.35
CA GLN A 72 -11.56 -8.89 -5.58
C GLN A 72 -10.80 -7.60 -5.29
N MET A 73 -9.77 -7.68 -4.43
CA MET A 73 -8.91 -6.56 -4.11
C MET A 73 -8.07 -6.12 -5.31
N VAL A 74 -7.88 -4.81 -5.45
CA VAL A 74 -7.09 -4.18 -6.50
C VAL A 74 -6.16 -3.16 -5.85
N ALA A 75 -4.88 -3.49 -5.73
CA ALA A 75 -3.86 -2.57 -5.25
C ALA A 75 -3.28 -1.73 -6.40
N THR A 76 -2.61 -0.63 -6.10
CA THR A 76 -1.87 0.13 -7.10
C THR A 76 -0.54 -0.57 -7.40
N LEU A 77 -0.20 -0.75 -8.68
CA LEU A 77 1.08 -1.32 -9.10
C LEU A 77 2.15 -0.22 -9.18
N ASP A 78 2.79 0.08 -8.05
CA ASP A 78 3.90 1.03 -7.96
C ASP A 78 4.81 0.73 -6.76
N SER A 79 5.94 1.45 -6.66
CA SER A 79 6.91 1.29 -5.55
C SER A 79 6.41 1.80 -4.20
N LYS A 80 5.30 2.55 -4.14
CA LYS A 80 4.78 3.17 -2.90
C LYS A 80 3.68 2.36 -2.22
N THR A 81 3.21 1.31 -2.86
CA THR A 81 2.16 0.43 -2.32
C THR A 81 2.68 -0.32 -1.10
N SER A 82 1.95 -0.28 0.01
CA SER A 82 2.34 -0.89 1.28
C SER A 82 2.41 -2.42 1.21
N GLN A 83 3.15 -3.05 2.13
CA GLN A 83 3.25 -4.51 2.22
C GLN A 83 1.87 -5.18 2.31
N GLN A 84 0.98 -4.66 3.15
CA GLN A 84 -0.38 -5.18 3.27
C GLN A 84 -1.15 -5.08 1.95
N CYS A 85 -1.13 -3.91 1.32
CA CYS A 85 -1.85 -3.69 0.05
C CYS A 85 -1.33 -4.56 -1.09
N ARG A 86 0.02 -4.71 -1.21
CA ARG A 86 0.63 -5.59 -2.22
C ARG A 86 0.17 -7.04 -2.09
N SER A 87 0.13 -7.53 -0.86
CA SER A 87 -0.20 -8.91 -0.55
C SER A 87 -1.70 -9.20 -0.57
N MET A 88 -2.52 -8.14 -0.55
CA MET A 88 -3.97 -8.24 -0.73
C MET A 88 -4.39 -8.18 -2.21
N ASP A 89 -3.51 -7.76 -3.11
CA ASP A 89 -3.83 -7.62 -4.53
C ASP A 89 -4.33 -8.95 -5.12
N LYS A 90 -5.43 -8.89 -5.86
CA LYS A 90 -6.14 -10.04 -6.44
C LYS A 90 -6.79 -11.03 -5.47
N ARG A 91 -6.61 -10.88 -4.14
CA ARG A 91 -7.35 -11.74 -3.20
C ARG A 91 -8.85 -11.52 -3.33
N ARG A 92 -9.58 -12.60 -3.27
CA ARG A 92 -11.05 -12.63 -3.33
C ARG A 92 -11.63 -12.88 -1.94
N PHE A 93 -12.75 -12.26 -1.65
CA PHE A 93 -13.48 -12.43 -0.40
C PHE A 93 -14.98 -12.43 -0.67
N PRO A 94 -15.76 -13.22 0.08
CA PRO A 94 -17.23 -13.12 0.05
C PRO A 94 -17.69 -11.70 0.37
N VAL A 95 -18.88 -11.31 -0.11
CA VAL A 95 -19.44 -9.97 0.13
C VAL A 95 -19.66 -9.68 1.62
N ASP A 96 -19.94 -10.70 2.43
CA ASP A 96 -20.29 -10.59 3.84
C ASP A 96 -19.10 -10.73 4.80
N SER A 97 -17.91 -11.12 4.33
CA SER A 97 -16.78 -11.45 5.19
C SER A 97 -15.42 -11.01 4.61
N GLY A 98 -14.40 -10.98 5.49
CA GLY A 98 -13.04 -10.61 5.15
C GLY A 98 -12.74 -9.11 5.28
N PRO A 99 -11.47 -8.71 5.10
CA PRO A 99 -11.01 -7.34 5.27
C PRO A 99 -11.50 -6.42 4.14
N ARG A 100 -11.62 -5.13 4.45
CA ARG A 100 -12.04 -4.08 3.49
C ARG A 100 -11.10 -2.88 3.58
N PRO A 101 -10.71 -2.28 2.43
CA PRO A 101 -9.95 -1.05 2.44
C PRO A 101 -10.82 0.13 2.93
N PRO A 102 -10.21 1.17 3.52
CA PRO A 102 -8.77 1.41 3.63
C PRO A 102 -8.09 0.58 4.73
N PHE A 103 -6.92 0.00 4.45
CA PHE A 103 -6.13 -0.79 5.42
C PHE A 103 -5.21 0.08 6.29
N HIS A 104 -4.91 1.28 5.87
CA HIS A 104 -4.02 2.24 6.53
C HIS A 104 -4.28 3.67 6.01
N PRO A 105 -3.77 4.72 6.68
CA PRO A 105 -3.83 6.09 6.17
C PRO A 105 -3.27 6.21 4.74
N ASN A 106 -3.90 7.02 3.89
CA ASN A 106 -3.57 7.16 2.46
C ASN A 106 -3.63 5.85 1.65
N CYS A 107 -4.44 4.89 2.07
CA CYS A 107 -4.63 3.64 1.33
C CYS A 107 -5.21 3.92 -0.05
N ARG A 108 -4.61 3.34 -1.10
CA ARG A 108 -5.06 3.46 -2.50
C ARG A 108 -5.67 2.16 -3.04
N THR A 109 -5.66 1.11 -2.23
CA THR A 109 -6.28 -0.17 -2.58
C THR A 109 -7.79 -0.02 -2.63
N THR A 110 -8.39 -0.59 -3.65
CA THR A 110 -9.83 -0.67 -3.83
C THR A 110 -10.24 -2.13 -4.04
N PHE A 111 -11.48 -2.37 -4.42
CA PHE A 111 -11.94 -3.68 -4.85
C PHE A 111 -12.96 -3.55 -5.99
N ILE A 112 -13.08 -4.61 -6.77
CA ILE A 112 -14.09 -4.79 -7.80
C ILE A 112 -15.10 -5.82 -7.33
N LEU A 113 -16.33 -5.69 -7.81
CA LEU A 113 -17.42 -6.65 -7.58
C LEU A 113 -17.30 -7.76 -8.62
N LEU A 114 -17.30 -9.01 -8.19
CA LEU A 114 -17.25 -10.15 -9.08
C LEU A 114 -18.66 -10.74 -9.30
N THR A 115 -19.02 -10.86 -10.54
CA THR A 115 -20.24 -11.52 -11.01
C THR A 115 -19.84 -12.75 -11.83
N GLU A 116 -20.80 -13.61 -12.16
CA GLU A 116 -20.56 -14.76 -13.04
C GLU A 116 -19.98 -14.37 -14.41
N LEU A 117 -20.25 -13.15 -14.88
CA LEU A 117 -19.75 -12.62 -16.15
C LEU A 117 -18.39 -11.96 -16.04
N SER A 118 -17.88 -11.74 -14.82
CA SER A 118 -16.63 -10.96 -14.61
C SER A 118 -15.42 -11.56 -15.31
N GLU A 119 -15.31 -12.90 -15.38
CA GLU A 119 -14.20 -13.58 -16.07
C GLU A 119 -14.26 -13.39 -17.59
N MET A 120 -15.46 -13.35 -18.16
CA MET A 120 -15.65 -13.09 -19.58
C MET A 120 -15.24 -11.66 -19.95
N PHE A 121 -15.60 -10.67 -19.13
CA PHE A 121 -15.21 -9.27 -19.33
C PHE A 121 -13.75 -8.96 -18.96
N ALA A 122 -13.13 -9.79 -18.14
CA ALA A 122 -11.72 -9.62 -17.76
C ALA A 122 -10.72 -10.01 -18.86
N LYS A 123 -11.18 -10.76 -19.90
CA LYS A 123 -10.31 -11.21 -20.98
C LYS A 123 -9.79 -10.01 -21.77
N GLY A 124 -8.45 -9.81 -21.81
CA GLY A 124 -7.82 -8.69 -22.47
C GLY A 124 -7.86 -7.36 -21.71
N ALA A 125 -8.47 -7.33 -20.49
CA ALA A 125 -8.48 -6.14 -19.67
C ALA A 125 -7.07 -5.75 -19.21
N THR A 126 -6.82 -4.44 -19.08
CA THR A 126 -5.56 -3.87 -18.60
C THR A 126 -5.75 -3.08 -17.32
N ARG A 127 -4.66 -2.84 -16.61
CA ARG A 127 -4.59 -1.98 -15.43
C ARG A 127 -3.34 -1.09 -15.49
N ALA A 128 -3.44 0.10 -14.93
CA ALA A 128 -2.32 1.03 -14.87
C ALA A 128 -1.25 0.55 -13.87
N SER A 129 0.01 0.75 -14.24
CA SER A 129 1.18 0.52 -13.38
C SER A 129 2.20 1.64 -13.54
N VAL A 130 3.06 1.83 -12.54
CA VAL A 130 4.20 2.75 -12.58
C VAL A 130 5.45 1.98 -12.17
N GLY A 131 6.10 1.38 -13.16
CA GLY A 131 7.33 0.63 -13.02
C GLY A 131 8.60 1.48 -13.16
N ALA A 132 9.72 0.82 -13.38
CA ALA A 132 11.02 1.47 -13.59
C ALA A 132 11.01 2.43 -14.80
N ASP A 133 10.30 2.08 -15.85
CA ASP A 133 10.19 2.84 -17.09
C ASP A 133 9.01 3.84 -17.11
N GLY A 134 8.40 4.08 -15.92
CA GLY A 134 7.28 5.01 -15.77
C GLY A 134 5.90 4.37 -15.86
N GLY A 135 4.90 5.16 -16.29
CA GLY A 135 3.50 4.73 -16.37
C GLY A 135 3.25 3.84 -17.58
N GLN A 136 2.63 2.68 -17.35
CA GLN A 136 2.32 1.68 -18.39
C GLN A 136 0.96 1.03 -18.13
N GLN A 137 0.39 0.42 -19.18
CA GLN A 137 -0.73 -0.50 -19.07
C GLN A 137 -0.20 -1.93 -19.08
N VAL A 138 -0.60 -2.71 -18.08
CA VAL A 138 -0.24 -4.12 -17.98
C VAL A 138 -1.51 -4.98 -17.93
N SER A 139 -1.38 -6.29 -18.14
CA SER A 139 -2.53 -7.18 -18.05
C SER A 139 -3.21 -7.05 -16.67
N ALA A 140 -4.53 -6.91 -16.66
CA ALA A 140 -5.30 -6.90 -15.44
C ALA A 140 -5.26 -8.24 -14.68
N SER A 141 -4.79 -9.33 -15.29
CA SER A 141 -4.59 -10.62 -14.64
C SER A 141 -3.38 -10.66 -13.71
N LEU A 142 -2.36 -9.82 -13.92
CA LEU A 142 -1.18 -9.76 -13.07
C LEU A 142 -1.56 -9.27 -11.68
N ASP A 143 -1.07 -9.94 -10.63
CA ASP A 143 -1.02 -9.40 -9.28
C ASP A 143 0.24 -8.57 -9.07
N TYR A 144 0.36 -7.96 -7.88
CA TYR A 144 1.47 -7.09 -7.55
C TYR A 144 2.84 -7.80 -7.64
N TYR A 145 2.97 -9.01 -7.13
CA TYR A 145 4.28 -9.69 -7.07
C TYR A 145 4.69 -10.29 -8.40
N HIS A 146 3.76 -10.79 -9.23
CA HIS A 146 4.06 -11.16 -10.62
C HIS A 146 4.45 -9.95 -11.48
N TRP A 147 3.80 -8.81 -11.27
CA TRP A 147 4.22 -7.55 -11.89
C TRP A 147 5.60 -7.10 -11.40
N LEU A 148 5.86 -7.18 -10.07
CA LEU A 148 7.14 -6.79 -9.48
C LEU A 148 8.30 -7.66 -9.97
N GLN A 149 8.06 -8.95 -10.21
CA GLN A 149 9.05 -9.87 -10.77
C GLN A 149 9.57 -9.43 -12.14
N GLN A 150 8.74 -8.73 -12.93
CA GLN A 150 9.09 -8.20 -14.23
C GLN A 150 9.90 -6.89 -14.15
N GLN A 151 10.04 -6.30 -12.96
CA GLN A 151 10.77 -5.06 -12.77
C GLN A 151 12.26 -5.32 -12.51
N PRO A 152 13.16 -4.37 -12.88
CA PRO A 152 14.60 -4.46 -12.57
C PRO A 152 14.85 -4.61 -11.05
N ALA A 153 15.96 -5.25 -10.70
CA ALA A 153 16.34 -5.49 -9.29
C ALA A 153 16.39 -4.19 -8.45
N SER A 154 16.91 -3.11 -9.02
CA SER A 154 16.95 -1.79 -8.36
C SER A 154 15.56 -1.25 -8.03
N PHE A 155 14.57 -1.46 -8.90
CA PHE A 155 13.19 -1.08 -8.63
C PHE A 155 12.57 -1.97 -7.55
N GLN A 156 12.84 -3.27 -7.58
CA GLN A 156 12.38 -4.21 -6.55
C GLN A 156 12.91 -3.82 -5.17
N ASP A 157 14.20 -3.43 -5.08
CA ASP A 157 14.82 -2.95 -3.85
C ASP A 157 14.13 -1.69 -3.30
N VAL A 158 13.73 -0.76 -4.15
CA VAL A 158 12.97 0.43 -3.76
C VAL A 158 11.54 0.06 -3.32
N ALA A 159 10.90 -0.85 -4.03
CA ALA A 159 9.49 -1.18 -3.81
C ALA A 159 9.26 -1.98 -2.51
N ILE A 160 10.08 -2.99 -2.22
CA ILE A 160 9.87 -3.91 -1.09
C ILE A 160 11.00 -3.90 -0.04
N GLY A 161 11.99 -3.06 -0.26
CA GLY A 161 13.21 -2.99 0.56
C GLY A 161 14.25 -4.05 0.16
N PRO A 162 15.56 -3.74 0.29
CA PRO A 162 16.63 -4.58 -0.28
C PRO A 162 16.65 -6.02 0.28
N VAL A 163 16.35 -6.20 1.57
CA VAL A 163 16.35 -7.53 2.20
C VAL A 163 15.21 -8.41 1.66
N ARG A 164 13.98 -7.86 1.59
CA ARG A 164 12.85 -8.60 1.02
C ARG A 164 13.02 -8.83 -0.48
N ALA A 165 13.57 -7.88 -1.20
CA ALA A 165 13.84 -8.02 -2.63
C ALA A 165 14.90 -9.09 -2.91
N LYS A 166 15.95 -9.18 -2.08
CA LYS A 166 16.93 -10.26 -2.16
C LYS A 166 16.28 -11.61 -1.88
N LEU A 167 15.48 -11.73 -0.82
CA LEU A 167 14.72 -12.94 -0.52
C LEU A 167 13.78 -13.33 -1.68
N PHE A 168 13.12 -12.34 -2.30
CA PHE A 168 12.22 -12.55 -3.43
C PHE A 168 12.93 -13.12 -4.66
N ARG A 169 14.13 -12.62 -4.97
CA ARG A 169 14.91 -13.05 -6.13
C ARG A 169 15.71 -14.35 -5.90
N GLU A 170 16.27 -14.51 -4.70
CA GLU A 170 17.31 -15.51 -4.42
C GLU A 170 16.89 -16.56 -3.39
N GLY A 171 15.75 -16.38 -2.70
CA GLY A 171 15.28 -17.32 -1.68
C GLY A 171 14.71 -18.63 -2.23
N GLY A 172 14.54 -18.74 -3.54
CA GLY A 172 13.97 -19.94 -4.17
C GLY A 172 12.51 -20.19 -3.86
N LEU A 173 11.77 -19.14 -3.44
CA LEU A 173 10.32 -19.20 -3.23
C LEU A 173 9.58 -18.93 -4.56
N THR A 174 8.41 -19.55 -4.75
CA THR A 174 7.50 -19.11 -5.80
C THR A 174 6.94 -17.74 -5.47
N VAL A 175 6.43 -17.03 -6.48
CA VAL A 175 5.84 -15.70 -6.30
C VAL A 175 4.65 -15.75 -5.32
N GLU A 176 3.82 -16.78 -5.45
CA GLU A 176 2.66 -17.00 -4.59
C GLU A 176 3.10 -17.25 -3.14
N ARG A 177 4.11 -18.13 -2.95
CA ARG A 177 4.62 -18.42 -1.59
C ARG A 177 5.25 -17.19 -0.95
N PHE A 178 5.98 -16.40 -1.72
CA PHE A 178 6.51 -15.13 -1.24
C PHE A 178 5.39 -14.14 -0.84
N ALA A 179 4.31 -14.06 -1.65
CA ALA A 179 3.15 -13.22 -1.35
C ALA A 179 2.42 -13.66 -0.07
N GLU A 180 2.24 -14.97 0.12
CA GLU A 180 1.64 -15.54 1.35
C GLU A 180 2.48 -15.21 2.60
N LEU A 181 3.80 -15.26 2.46
CA LEU A 181 4.74 -15.01 3.55
C LEU A 181 4.77 -13.54 4.04
N GLN A 182 4.04 -12.65 3.38
CA GLN A 182 4.04 -11.24 3.75
C GLN A 182 3.03 -10.88 4.86
N LEU A 183 1.99 -11.68 5.06
CA LEU A 183 0.91 -11.43 6.01
C LEU A 183 0.64 -12.63 6.89
N ASP A 184 0.24 -12.39 8.13
CA ASP A 184 -0.30 -13.41 9.01
C ASP A 184 -1.78 -13.75 8.65
N ARG A 185 -2.39 -14.63 9.43
CA ARG A 185 -3.80 -15.06 9.25
C ARG A 185 -4.80 -13.92 9.47
N ASN A 186 -4.41 -12.86 10.16
CA ASN A 186 -5.22 -11.67 10.42
C ASN A 186 -4.92 -10.55 9.42
N PHE A 187 -4.22 -10.85 8.33
CA PHE A 187 -3.79 -9.90 7.30
C PHE A 187 -2.87 -8.78 7.83
N THR A 188 -2.14 -9.04 8.94
CA THR A 188 -1.14 -8.14 9.50
C THR A 188 0.23 -8.40 8.86
N PRO A 189 0.98 -7.36 8.47
CA PRO A 189 2.30 -7.52 7.88
C PRO A 189 3.28 -8.26 8.77
N LEU A 190 3.90 -9.33 8.26
CA LEU A 190 4.97 -10.05 8.95
C LEU A 190 6.29 -9.28 8.88
N THR A 191 7.02 -9.32 9.99
CA THR A 191 8.41 -8.85 10.06
C THR A 191 9.36 -9.84 9.39
N LEU A 192 10.57 -9.41 9.04
CA LEU A 192 11.60 -10.30 8.48
C LEU A 192 11.96 -11.45 9.44
N VAL A 193 11.96 -11.20 10.75
CA VAL A 193 12.23 -12.23 11.76
C VAL A 193 11.15 -13.31 11.75
N GLN A 194 9.89 -12.91 11.68
CA GLN A 194 8.76 -13.87 11.58
C GLN A 194 8.81 -14.65 10.27
N MET A 195 9.09 -13.98 9.15
CA MET A 195 9.27 -14.63 7.84
C MET A 195 10.42 -15.65 7.88
N LYS A 196 11.57 -15.32 8.50
CA LYS A 196 12.70 -16.23 8.68
C LYS A 196 12.32 -17.45 9.52
N GLY A 197 11.51 -17.27 10.56
CA GLY A 197 10.99 -18.39 11.36
C GLY A 197 10.09 -19.36 10.56
N LEU A 198 9.38 -18.85 9.55
CA LEU A 198 8.48 -19.65 8.69
C LEU A 198 9.22 -20.30 7.51
N GLU A 199 10.25 -19.66 6.97
CA GLU A 199 10.98 -20.10 5.78
C GLU A 199 12.50 -19.94 5.95
N PRO A 200 13.12 -20.64 6.95
CA PRO A 200 14.54 -20.47 7.24
C PRO A 200 15.46 -20.80 6.05
N LEU A 201 15.14 -21.85 5.29
CA LEU A 201 15.93 -22.25 4.12
C LEU A 201 15.92 -21.22 2.99
N ALA A 202 14.84 -20.45 2.84
CA ALA A 202 14.80 -19.38 1.85
C ALA A 202 15.74 -18.23 2.24
N PHE A 203 15.85 -17.91 3.54
CA PHE A 203 16.81 -16.91 4.04
C PHE A 203 18.26 -17.37 3.89
N GLU A 204 18.54 -18.65 4.14
CA GLU A 204 19.86 -19.24 3.90
C GLU A 204 20.27 -19.15 2.44
N ARG A 205 19.40 -19.58 1.50
CA ARG A 205 19.63 -19.50 0.05
C ARG A 205 19.91 -18.07 -0.40
N ALA A 206 19.17 -17.11 0.15
CA ALA A 206 19.38 -15.69 -0.13
C ALA A 206 20.60 -15.08 0.59
N GLY A 207 21.35 -15.85 1.39
CA GLY A 207 22.48 -15.32 2.19
C GLY A 207 22.06 -14.22 3.16
N LEU A 208 20.90 -14.40 3.81
CA LEU A 208 20.30 -13.48 4.80
C LEU A 208 20.31 -14.10 6.22
N VAL A 209 21.38 -14.80 6.56
CA VAL A 209 21.55 -15.54 7.83
C VAL A 209 21.87 -14.61 8.98
#